data_e0c6434a0c2c0fcd16d65bd0527b93e1
#
_entry.id   e0c6434a0c2c0fcd16d65bd0527b93e1
#
_cell.length_a   1.000
_cell.length_b   1.000
_cell.length_c   1.000
_cell.angle_alpha   90.00
_cell.angle_beta   90.00
_cell.angle_gamma   90.00
#
_symmetry.space_group_name_H-M   'P 1'
#
loop_
_entity.id
_entity.type
_entity.pdbx_description
1 polymer ?
#
loop_
_entity_poly.entity_id
_entity_poly.type
_entity_poly.pdbx_seq_one_letter_code
_entity_poly.pdbx_strand_id
1 'polypeptide(L)'
;ELTVDGKPVKAKAVLIATGSDYNKLSIPGEAEYYGRGVHYCATCDGAFYRDKRLVVVGGGNSGVQEALFLTRFTSHIDLLVRSTVKASQVLQDELQKYVDAGKVTVHLGTVPTEIAAVDGKVVKVVGTKDGAPAEFATDGVFVFIGLKPNTQFLAGSGVELDEFGLIKTDAHLATNIPGVYASGDVRSGATMQIA
;
A
#
# COMPACT_ATOMS: atom_id res chain seq x y z
N GLU A 1 -14.70 -23.28 17.60
CA GLU A 1 -13.74 -23.17 18.73
C GLU A 1 -12.59 -22.24 18.32
N LEU A 2 -12.19 -21.36 19.22
CA LEU A 2 -11.07 -20.44 19.05
C LEU A 2 -9.97 -20.83 20.04
N THR A 3 -8.71 -20.61 19.66
CA THR A 3 -7.58 -20.71 20.57
C THR A 3 -7.01 -19.32 20.83
N VAL A 4 -6.98 -18.90 22.08
CA VAL A 4 -6.40 -17.62 22.52
C VAL A 4 -5.33 -17.92 23.55
N ASP A 5 -4.09 -17.51 23.29
CA ASP A 5 -2.93 -17.79 24.15
C ASP A 5 -2.78 -19.29 24.50
N GLY A 6 -3.02 -20.15 23.51
CA GLY A 6 -2.95 -21.61 23.66
C GLY A 6 -4.14 -22.24 24.41
N LYS A 7 -5.15 -21.47 24.78
CA LYS A 7 -6.34 -21.96 25.51
C LYS A 7 -7.58 -21.97 24.61
N PRO A 8 -8.40 -23.03 24.64
CA PRO A 8 -9.64 -23.08 23.88
C PRO A 8 -10.68 -22.11 24.46
N VAL A 9 -11.29 -21.32 23.60
CA VAL A 9 -12.37 -20.38 23.95
C VAL A 9 -13.63 -20.73 23.15
N LYS A 10 -14.76 -20.82 23.81
CA LYS A 10 -16.08 -21.00 23.18
C LYS A 10 -16.80 -19.67 23.13
N ALA A 11 -17.31 -19.30 21.96
CA ALA A 11 -18.13 -18.11 21.75
C ALA A 11 -19.41 -18.47 21.00
N LYS A 12 -20.49 -17.69 21.20
CA LYS A 12 -21.73 -17.82 20.45
C LYS A 12 -21.62 -17.20 19.05
N ALA A 13 -20.81 -16.17 18.93
CA ALA A 13 -20.48 -15.52 17.67
C ALA A 13 -19.02 -15.03 17.70
N VAL A 14 -18.41 -14.93 16.51
CA VAL A 14 -17.04 -14.42 16.31
C VAL A 14 -17.09 -13.34 15.26
N LEU A 15 -16.50 -12.20 15.54
CA LEU A 15 -16.24 -11.14 14.57
C LEU A 15 -14.74 -11.08 14.26
N ILE A 16 -14.39 -11.24 12.99
CA ILE A 16 -13.01 -11.10 12.48
C ILE A 16 -12.88 -9.69 11.94
N ALA A 17 -12.06 -8.86 12.57
CA ALA A 17 -11.80 -7.48 12.22
C ALA A 17 -10.29 -7.16 12.29
N THR A 18 -9.48 -8.11 11.81
CA THR A 18 -8.01 -8.08 11.93
C THR A 18 -7.32 -7.17 10.90
N GLY A 19 -8.10 -6.60 9.96
CA GLY A 19 -7.59 -5.64 8.98
C GLY A 19 -6.62 -6.23 7.97
N SER A 20 -5.84 -5.35 7.35
CA SER A 20 -4.79 -5.68 6.39
C SER A 20 -3.56 -4.84 6.67
N ASP A 21 -2.38 -5.37 6.38
CA ASP A 21 -1.12 -4.67 6.45
C ASP A 21 -0.66 -4.22 5.06
N TYR A 22 0.11 -3.14 5.00
CA TYR A 22 0.76 -2.73 3.76
C TYR A 22 1.86 -3.72 3.37
N ASN A 23 1.90 -4.08 2.08
CA ASN A 23 3.05 -4.77 1.53
C ASN A 23 4.26 -3.84 1.59
N LYS A 24 5.41 -4.41 1.95
CA LYS A 24 6.68 -3.69 2.08
C LYS A 24 7.61 -4.05 0.92
N LEU A 25 8.50 -3.13 0.56
CA LEU A 25 9.56 -3.38 -0.41
C LEU A 25 10.59 -4.36 0.15
N SER A 26 10.74 -4.37 1.49
CA SER A 26 11.72 -5.18 2.23
C SER A 26 13.16 -4.89 1.81
N ILE A 27 13.48 -3.61 1.62
CA ILE A 27 14.79 -3.10 1.22
C ILE A 27 15.45 -2.29 2.34
N PRO A 28 16.78 -2.14 2.36
CA PRO A 28 17.48 -1.26 3.28
C PRO A 28 16.88 0.14 3.32
N GLY A 29 16.79 0.72 4.51
CA GLY A 29 16.23 2.04 4.76
C GLY A 29 14.71 2.09 4.94
N GLU A 30 13.94 1.13 4.40
CA GLU A 30 12.47 1.16 4.47
C GLU A 30 11.96 1.11 5.92
N ALA A 31 12.40 0.14 6.69
CA ALA A 31 11.99 -0.01 8.09
C ALA A 31 12.62 1.05 9.00
N GLU A 32 13.87 1.42 8.72
CA GLU A 32 14.62 2.39 9.51
C GLU A 32 13.99 3.78 9.45
N TYR A 33 13.53 4.22 8.26
CA TYR A 33 12.96 5.56 8.05
C TYR A 33 11.43 5.58 8.04
N TYR A 34 10.78 4.50 8.45
CA TYR A 34 9.32 4.45 8.58
C TYR A 34 8.81 5.56 9.54
N GLY A 35 7.83 6.34 9.07
CA GLY A 35 7.26 7.48 9.79
C GLY A 35 8.15 8.74 9.82
N ARG A 36 9.36 8.69 9.25
CA ARG A 36 10.29 9.84 9.19
C ARG A 36 11.03 9.94 7.85
N GLY A 37 10.32 9.66 6.78
CA GLY A 37 10.82 9.72 5.41
C GLY A 37 10.29 8.60 4.53
N VAL A 38 9.76 7.51 5.11
CA VAL A 38 9.06 6.42 4.41
C VAL A 38 7.65 6.28 4.96
N HIS A 39 6.65 6.26 4.09
CA HIS A 39 5.23 6.34 4.44
C HIS A 39 4.38 5.39 3.59
N TYR A 40 3.21 4.99 4.13
CA TYR A 40 2.22 4.14 3.47
C TYR A 40 0.82 4.78 3.42
N CYS A 41 0.68 6.03 3.85
CA CYS A 41 -0.59 6.75 3.87
C CYS A 41 -0.38 8.19 3.36
N ALA A 42 -0.85 8.49 2.16
CA ALA A 42 -0.70 9.83 1.60
C ALA A 42 -1.57 10.87 2.32
N THR A 43 -2.79 10.51 2.72
CA THR A 43 -3.69 11.39 3.46
C THR A 43 -3.17 11.73 4.85
N CYS A 44 -2.42 10.81 5.49
CA CYS A 44 -1.84 11.01 6.81
C CYS A 44 -0.62 11.94 6.77
N ASP A 45 0.28 11.71 5.82
CA ASP A 45 1.64 12.25 5.85
C ASP A 45 1.94 13.23 4.72
N GLY A 46 1.13 13.27 3.65
CA GLY A 46 1.42 14.06 2.45
C GLY A 46 1.57 15.56 2.71
N ALA A 47 0.81 16.11 3.66
CA ALA A 47 0.87 17.52 3.99
C ALA A 47 2.22 17.98 4.58
N PHE A 48 3.01 17.06 5.16
CA PHE A 48 4.36 17.35 5.68
C PHE A 48 5.40 17.57 4.57
N TYR A 49 5.06 17.20 3.33
CA TYR A 49 5.94 17.29 2.16
C TYR A 49 5.56 18.43 1.21
N ARG A 50 5.03 19.52 1.78
CA ARG A 50 4.70 20.71 0.98
C ARG A 50 5.95 21.26 0.29
N ASP A 51 5.82 21.49 -1.02
CA ASP A 51 6.88 22.00 -1.91
C ASP A 51 8.14 21.11 -1.99
N LYS A 52 8.03 19.85 -1.55
CA LYS A 52 9.10 18.85 -1.58
C LYS A 52 8.98 17.95 -2.81
N ARG A 53 10.08 17.25 -3.12
CA ARG A 53 10.12 16.22 -4.15
C ARG A 53 9.90 14.86 -3.52
N LEU A 54 9.01 14.06 -4.09
CA LEU A 54 8.68 12.74 -3.58
C LEU A 54 8.96 11.64 -4.59
N VAL A 55 9.31 10.47 -4.08
CA VAL A 55 9.22 9.20 -4.78
C VAL A 55 7.95 8.49 -4.32
N VAL A 56 7.14 8.03 -5.26
CA VAL A 56 6.01 7.13 -5.03
C VAL A 56 6.30 5.80 -5.70
N VAL A 57 6.13 4.70 -4.97
CA VAL A 57 6.35 3.34 -5.49
C VAL A 57 5.02 2.62 -5.62
N GLY A 58 4.63 2.28 -6.85
CA GLY A 58 3.42 1.52 -7.14
C GLY A 58 2.66 2.00 -8.36
N GLY A 59 2.31 1.09 -9.27
CA GLY A 59 1.60 1.38 -10.53
C GLY A 59 0.18 0.84 -10.60
N GLY A 60 -0.39 0.38 -9.48
CA GLY A 60 -1.80 -0.02 -9.37
C GLY A 60 -2.72 1.16 -9.06
N ASN A 61 -4.03 0.88 -8.89
CA ASN A 61 -5.02 1.91 -8.54
C ASN A 61 -4.59 2.75 -7.33
N SER A 62 -4.21 2.10 -6.23
CA SER A 62 -3.77 2.82 -5.01
C SER A 62 -2.55 3.71 -5.28
N GLY A 63 -1.49 3.17 -5.94
CA GLY A 63 -0.28 3.95 -6.19
C GLY A 63 -0.53 5.19 -7.05
N VAL A 64 -1.34 5.07 -8.09
CA VAL A 64 -1.69 6.20 -8.97
C VAL A 64 -2.61 7.19 -8.25
N GLN A 65 -3.64 6.71 -7.57
CA GLN A 65 -4.59 7.57 -6.83
C GLN A 65 -3.89 8.38 -5.73
N GLU A 66 -3.02 7.72 -4.96
CA GLU A 66 -2.28 8.38 -3.89
C GLU A 66 -1.20 9.34 -4.45
N ALA A 67 -0.55 9.00 -5.57
CA ALA A 67 0.34 9.93 -6.26
C ALA A 67 -0.42 11.19 -6.72
N LEU A 68 -1.60 11.03 -7.33
CA LEU A 68 -2.46 12.13 -7.71
C LEU A 68 -2.88 13.00 -6.50
N PHE A 69 -3.20 12.39 -5.38
CA PHE A 69 -3.51 13.12 -4.14
C PHE A 69 -2.31 13.94 -3.65
N LEU A 70 -1.11 13.36 -3.66
CA LEU A 70 0.13 14.01 -3.23
C LEU A 70 0.51 15.21 -4.10
N THR A 71 0.09 15.25 -5.39
CA THR A 71 0.36 16.42 -6.25
C THR A 71 -0.19 17.74 -5.72
N ARG A 72 -1.13 17.69 -4.77
CA ARG A 72 -1.71 18.88 -4.11
C ARG A 72 -0.72 19.59 -3.20
N PHE A 73 0.30 18.87 -2.73
CA PHE A 73 1.26 19.36 -1.76
C PHE A 73 2.66 19.52 -2.34
N THR A 74 3.09 18.56 -3.14
CA THR A 74 4.49 18.40 -3.56
C THR A 74 4.86 19.25 -4.77
N SER A 75 6.14 19.53 -4.92
CA SER A 75 6.67 20.20 -6.11
C SER A 75 6.76 19.25 -7.31
N HIS A 76 7.18 17.99 -7.06
CA HIS A 76 7.34 16.97 -8.08
C HIS A 76 7.24 15.56 -7.49
N ILE A 77 6.73 14.62 -8.29
CA ILE A 77 6.65 13.19 -7.95
C ILE A 77 7.35 12.36 -9.02
N ASP A 78 8.30 11.52 -8.60
CA ASP A 78 8.81 10.41 -9.38
C ASP A 78 8.02 9.15 -9.04
N LEU A 79 7.16 8.68 -9.96
CA LEU A 79 6.35 7.47 -9.78
C LEU A 79 7.11 6.26 -10.32
N LEU A 80 7.59 5.40 -9.43
CA LEU A 80 8.35 4.19 -9.79
C LEU A 80 7.41 3.01 -9.99
N VAL A 81 7.43 2.43 -11.18
CA VAL A 81 6.55 1.33 -11.59
C VAL A 81 7.40 0.17 -12.11
N ARG A 82 7.27 -1.00 -11.49
CA ARG A 82 8.08 -2.19 -11.80
C ARG A 82 7.94 -2.66 -13.25
N SER A 83 6.76 -2.56 -13.83
CA SER A 83 6.50 -3.01 -15.21
C SER A 83 5.65 -1.98 -15.97
N THR A 84 4.34 -2.11 -15.91
CA THR A 84 3.36 -1.21 -16.53
C THR A 84 2.43 -0.62 -15.50
N VAL A 85 1.84 0.52 -15.78
CA VAL A 85 0.75 1.09 -14.98
C VAL A 85 -0.47 0.20 -15.15
N LYS A 86 -0.96 -0.36 -14.03
CA LYS A 86 -2.13 -1.26 -13.99
C LYS A 86 -3.37 -0.60 -13.39
N ALA A 87 -3.31 0.70 -13.15
CA ALA A 87 -4.46 1.47 -12.69
C ALA A 87 -5.57 1.48 -13.75
N SER A 88 -6.80 1.78 -13.33
CA SER A 88 -7.94 1.94 -14.24
C SER A 88 -7.65 3.04 -15.26
N GLN A 89 -8.30 2.96 -16.45
CA GLN A 89 -8.09 3.94 -17.52
C GLN A 89 -8.35 5.38 -17.04
N VAL A 90 -9.39 5.58 -16.25
CA VAL A 90 -9.73 6.90 -15.68
C VAL A 90 -8.58 7.48 -14.85
N LEU A 91 -7.92 6.66 -14.04
CA LEU A 91 -6.77 7.09 -13.25
C LEU A 91 -5.53 7.34 -14.13
N GLN A 92 -5.35 6.56 -15.19
CA GLN A 92 -4.24 6.78 -16.12
C GLN A 92 -4.43 8.06 -16.93
N ASP A 93 -5.67 8.37 -17.37
CA ASP A 93 -5.99 9.59 -18.08
C ASP A 93 -5.79 10.83 -17.19
N GLU A 94 -6.14 10.73 -15.90
CA GLU A 94 -5.89 11.78 -14.93
C GLU A 94 -4.39 11.97 -14.66
N LEU A 95 -3.66 10.86 -14.48
CA LEU A 95 -2.20 10.86 -14.28
C LEU A 95 -1.48 11.57 -15.44
N GLN A 96 -1.91 11.30 -16.68
CA GLN A 96 -1.31 11.88 -17.89
C GLN A 96 -1.35 13.41 -17.86
N LYS A 97 -2.40 14.05 -17.35
CA LYS A 97 -2.48 15.51 -17.21
C LYS A 97 -1.35 16.06 -16.33
N TYR A 98 -1.00 15.36 -15.26
CA TYR A 98 0.09 15.77 -14.37
C TYR A 98 1.47 15.45 -14.94
N VAL A 99 1.57 14.42 -15.78
CA VAL A 99 2.78 14.12 -16.55
C VAL A 99 3.02 15.23 -17.58
N ASP A 100 2.01 15.60 -18.35
CA ASP A 100 2.08 16.68 -19.36
C ASP A 100 2.40 18.03 -18.71
N ALA A 101 1.92 18.27 -17.49
CA ALA A 101 2.25 19.46 -16.71
C ALA A 101 3.65 19.42 -16.06
N GLY A 102 4.42 18.34 -16.23
CA GLY A 102 5.74 18.16 -15.64
C GLY A 102 5.75 17.97 -14.12
N LYS A 103 4.60 17.73 -13.51
CA LYS A 103 4.46 17.56 -12.06
C LYS A 103 4.70 16.11 -11.60
N VAL A 104 4.50 15.14 -12.49
CA VAL A 104 4.77 13.73 -12.27
C VAL A 104 5.65 13.18 -13.38
N THR A 105 6.67 12.42 -13.02
CA THR A 105 7.44 11.62 -13.98
C THR A 105 7.20 10.15 -13.68
N VAL A 106 6.73 9.39 -14.69
CA VAL A 106 6.52 7.94 -14.55
C VAL A 106 7.77 7.19 -15.02
N HIS A 107 8.33 6.39 -14.15
CA HIS A 107 9.48 5.54 -14.42
C HIS A 107 9.05 4.08 -14.49
N LEU A 108 8.79 3.57 -15.70
CA LEU A 108 8.51 2.16 -15.95
C LEU A 108 9.80 1.34 -15.83
N GLY A 109 9.65 0.02 -15.67
CA GLY A 109 10.79 -0.90 -15.55
C GLY A 109 11.68 -0.64 -14.33
N THR A 110 11.15 0.05 -13.30
CA THR A 110 11.94 0.56 -12.18
C THR A 110 11.67 -0.22 -10.90
N VAL A 111 12.75 -0.74 -10.31
CA VAL A 111 12.72 -1.51 -9.06
C VAL A 111 13.63 -0.85 -8.04
N PRO A 112 13.09 -0.31 -6.93
CA PRO A 112 13.90 0.23 -5.85
C PRO A 112 14.63 -0.90 -5.10
N THR A 113 15.87 -0.64 -4.68
CA THR A 113 16.71 -1.59 -3.95
C THR A 113 17.22 -1.03 -2.61
N GLU A 114 17.18 0.29 -2.42
CA GLU A 114 17.61 0.94 -1.18
C GLU A 114 16.94 2.32 -1.06
N ILE A 115 16.64 2.73 0.15
CA ILE A 115 16.26 4.11 0.52
C ILE A 115 17.42 4.70 1.32
N ALA A 116 18.16 5.60 0.70
CA ALA A 116 19.36 6.20 1.30
C ALA A 116 19.03 7.50 2.03
N ALA A 117 19.72 7.73 3.14
CA ALA A 117 19.59 8.93 3.96
C ALA A 117 20.95 9.50 4.34
N VAL A 118 20.96 10.80 4.63
CA VAL A 118 22.10 11.54 5.18
C VAL A 118 21.63 12.26 6.43
N ASP A 119 22.35 12.13 7.53
CA ASP A 119 22.00 12.70 8.83
C ASP A 119 20.57 12.38 9.27
N GLY A 120 20.11 11.14 9.01
CA GLY A 120 18.79 10.64 9.37
C GLY A 120 17.64 11.17 8.52
N LYS A 121 17.92 11.89 7.42
CA LYS A 121 16.93 12.37 6.46
C LYS A 121 17.06 11.62 5.15
N VAL A 122 15.96 11.10 4.64
CA VAL A 122 15.89 10.47 3.31
C VAL A 122 16.28 11.49 2.25
N VAL A 123 17.20 11.10 1.36
CA VAL A 123 17.72 11.97 0.31
C VAL A 123 17.56 11.38 -1.10
N LYS A 124 17.51 10.05 -1.23
CA LYS A 124 17.30 9.37 -2.51
C LYS A 124 16.81 7.95 -2.37
N VAL A 125 16.22 7.45 -3.44
CA VAL A 125 15.98 6.03 -3.69
C VAL A 125 17.00 5.54 -4.70
N VAL A 126 17.66 4.44 -4.37
CA VAL A 126 18.55 3.71 -5.29
C VAL A 126 17.79 2.51 -5.83
N GLY A 127 18.00 2.17 -7.07
CA GLY A 127 17.34 1.03 -7.71
C GLY A 127 17.90 0.71 -9.08
N THR A 128 17.08 0.01 -9.86
CA THR A 128 17.36 -0.26 -11.28
C THR A 128 16.22 0.23 -12.14
N LYS A 129 16.54 0.73 -13.33
CA LYS A 129 15.58 1.03 -14.39
C LYS A 129 15.96 0.24 -15.63
N ASP A 130 15.08 -0.62 -16.10
CA ASP A 130 15.32 -1.54 -17.22
C ASP A 130 16.61 -2.36 -17.03
N GLY A 131 16.91 -2.73 -15.75
CA GLY A 131 18.11 -3.48 -15.38
C GLY A 131 19.38 -2.64 -15.18
N ALA A 132 19.40 -1.37 -15.56
CA ALA A 132 20.54 -0.47 -15.34
C ALA A 132 20.41 0.25 -13.99
N PRO A 133 21.52 0.55 -13.28
CA PRO A 133 21.49 1.33 -12.04
C PRO A 133 20.82 2.69 -12.25
N ALA A 134 19.99 3.09 -11.28
CA ALA A 134 19.28 4.37 -11.29
C ALA A 134 19.16 4.94 -9.88
N GLU A 135 19.15 6.25 -9.77
CA GLU A 135 18.95 6.98 -8.51
C GLU A 135 17.90 8.07 -8.68
N PHE A 136 17.06 8.24 -7.68
CA PHE A 136 15.98 9.22 -7.66
C PHE A 136 16.11 10.08 -6.41
N ALA A 137 16.52 11.33 -6.57
CA ALA A 137 16.61 12.28 -5.46
C ALA A 137 15.20 12.55 -4.89
N THR A 138 15.06 12.54 -3.57
CA THR A 138 13.75 12.70 -2.92
C THR A 138 13.89 13.20 -1.49
N ASP A 139 12.86 13.91 -1.01
CA ASP A 139 12.72 14.28 0.40
C ASP A 139 11.90 13.25 1.19
N GLY A 140 11.21 12.32 0.50
CA GLY A 140 10.41 11.27 1.12
C GLY A 140 9.90 10.24 0.12
N VAL A 141 9.57 9.07 0.62
CA VAL A 141 9.14 7.91 -0.16
C VAL A 141 7.77 7.45 0.32
N PHE A 142 6.83 7.28 -0.60
CA PHE A 142 5.51 6.70 -0.34
C PHE A 142 5.38 5.38 -1.07
N VAL A 143 4.99 4.31 -0.35
CA VAL A 143 4.95 2.94 -0.89
C VAL A 143 3.52 2.43 -0.96
N PHE A 144 3.02 2.15 -2.17
CA PHE A 144 1.66 1.68 -2.45
C PHE A 144 1.67 0.46 -3.37
N ILE A 145 2.22 -0.66 -2.88
CA ILE A 145 2.38 -1.92 -3.62
C ILE A 145 1.38 -3.00 -3.20
N GLY A 146 0.23 -2.57 -2.69
CA GLY A 146 -0.88 -3.40 -2.27
C GLY A 146 -0.93 -3.68 -0.78
N LEU A 147 -1.99 -4.40 -0.38
CA LEU A 147 -2.27 -4.80 0.98
C LEU A 147 -2.18 -6.32 1.11
N LYS A 148 -1.89 -6.78 2.32
CA LYS A 148 -1.93 -8.18 2.72
C LYS A 148 -2.93 -8.34 3.85
N PRO A 149 -4.03 -9.08 3.65
CA PRO A 149 -5.02 -9.28 4.70
C PRO A 149 -4.45 -10.13 5.84
N ASN A 150 -4.84 -9.78 7.07
CA ASN A 150 -4.43 -10.49 8.27
C ASN A 150 -5.32 -11.71 8.51
N THR A 151 -5.21 -12.71 7.62
CA THR A 151 -6.03 -13.93 7.59
C THR A 151 -5.24 -15.22 7.82
N GLN A 152 -3.92 -15.14 8.06
CA GLN A 152 -3.04 -16.32 8.18
C GLN A 152 -3.48 -17.28 9.28
N PHE A 153 -4.05 -16.76 10.37
CA PHE A 153 -4.57 -17.55 11.49
C PHE A 153 -5.81 -18.38 11.13
N LEU A 154 -6.45 -18.11 9.98
CA LEU A 154 -7.61 -18.87 9.50
C LEU A 154 -7.22 -20.12 8.71
N ALA A 155 -5.94 -20.40 8.54
CA ALA A 155 -5.48 -21.61 7.85
C ALA A 155 -6.09 -22.87 8.51
N GLY A 156 -6.79 -23.69 7.71
CA GLY A 156 -7.47 -24.89 8.19
C GLY A 156 -8.79 -24.66 8.95
N SER A 157 -9.26 -23.42 9.10
CA SER A 157 -10.52 -23.11 9.79
C SER A 157 -11.77 -23.44 8.96
N GLY A 158 -11.64 -23.55 7.64
CA GLY A 158 -12.75 -23.69 6.70
C GLY A 158 -13.44 -22.36 6.32
N VAL A 159 -12.99 -21.20 6.83
CA VAL A 159 -13.45 -19.89 6.38
C VAL A 159 -13.01 -19.68 4.93
N GLU A 160 -13.95 -19.31 4.05
CA GLU A 160 -13.67 -19.07 2.63
C GLU A 160 -12.95 -17.74 2.43
N LEU A 161 -11.85 -17.79 1.69
CA LEU A 161 -11.09 -16.63 1.25
C LEU A 161 -11.24 -16.46 -0.27
N ASP A 162 -11.05 -15.24 -0.76
CA ASP A 162 -10.91 -14.98 -2.19
C ASP A 162 -9.46 -15.21 -2.67
N GLU A 163 -9.20 -14.93 -3.95
CA GLU A 163 -7.88 -15.09 -4.58
C GLU A 163 -6.79 -14.18 -3.99
N PHE A 164 -7.18 -13.12 -3.29
CA PHE A 164 -6.27 -12.19 -2.59
C PHE A 164 -6.10 -12.53 -1.11
N GLY A 165 -6.75 -13.56 -0.61
CA GLY A 165 -6.72 -13.98 0.79
C GLY A 165 -7.66 -13.18 1.70
N LEU A 166 -8.59 -12.41 1.15
CA LEU A 166 -9.63 -11.67 1.88
C LEU A 166 -10.80 -12.59 2.20
N ILE A 167 -11.45 -12.39 3.37
CA ILE A 167 -12.59 -13.20 3.81
C ILE A 167 -13.81 -12.89 2.93
N LYS A 168 -14.42 -13.91 2.35
CA LYS A 168 -15.70 -13.78 1.64
C LYS A 168 -16.82 -13.64 2.65
N THR A 169 -17.69 -12.65 2.45
CA THR A 169 -18.90 -12.44 3.25
C THR A 169 -20.11 -12.14 2.38
N ASP A 170 -21.29 -12.37 2.93
CA ASP A 170 -22.54 -11.86 2.37
C ASP A 170 -22.76 -10.37 2.69
N ALA A 171 -23.91 -9.82 2.32
CA ALA A 171 -24.29 -8.44 2.60
C ALA A 171 -24.51 -8.15 4.11
N HIS A 172 -24.68 -9.18 4.92
CA HIS A 172 -24.83 -9.11 6.38
C HIS A 172 -23.51 -9.34 7.11
N LEU A 173 -22.39 -9.36 6.38
CA LEU A 173 -21.04 -9.61 6.88
C LEU A 173 -20.82 -11.05 7.42
N ALA A 174 -21.76 -11.97 7.16
CA ALA A 174 -21.63 -13.36 7.55
C ALA A 174 -20.70 -14.12 6.59
N THR A 175 -19.82 -14.96 7.16
CA THR A 175 -18.96 -15.87 6.39
C THR A 175 -19.75 -17.15 6.05
N ASN A 176 -19.12 -18.07 5.34
CA ASN A 176 -19.66 -19.42 5.08
C ASN A 176 -19.83 -20.26 6.35
N ILE A 177 -19.27 -19.85 7.51
CA ILE A 177 -19.39 -20.57 8.78
C ILE A 177 -20.44 -19.89 9.66
N PRO A 178 -21.52 -20.58 10.08
CA PRO A 178 -22.57 -20.02 10.92
C PRO A 178 -22.00 -19.42 12.22
N GLY A 179 -22.39 -18.18 12.53
CA GLY A 179 -21.95 -17.44 13.71
C GLY A 179 -20.57 -16.81 13.59
N VAL A 180 -19.93 -16.90 12.40
CA VAL A 180 -18.65 -16.22 12.12
C VAL A 180 -18.88 -15.10 11.12
N TYR A 181 -18.46 -13.90 11.49
CA TYR A 181 -18.64 -12.66 10.73
C TYR A 181 -17.26 -12.01 10.46
N ALA A 182 -17.16 -11.22 9.41
CA ALA A 182 -15.97 -10.42 9.16
C ALA A 182 -16.33 -8.98 8.77
N SER A 183 -15.50 -8.01 9.20
CA SER A 183 -15.72 -6.58 8.93
C SER A 183 -14.39 -5.86 8.72
N GLY A 184 -14.41 -4.75 7.99
CA GLY A 184 -13.23 -3.93 7.68
C GLY A 184 -12.35 -4.53 6.58
N ASP A 185 -11.09 -4.11 6.55
CA ASP A 185 -10.13 -4.36 5.46
C ASP A 185 -9.67 -5.82 5.33
N VAL A 186 -10.12 -6.70 6.22
CA VAL A 186 -9.84 -8.13 6.16
C VAL A 186 -10.79 -8.88 5.22
N ARG A 187 -11.90 -8.25 4.80
CA ARG A 187 -12.94 -8.90 3.98
C ARG A 187 -12.93 -8.46 2.53
N SER A 188 -13.33 -9.36 1.64
CA SER A 188 -13.54 -9.09 0.22
C SER A 188 -14.62 -8.02 0.01
N GLY A 189 -14.38 -7.08 -0.91
CA GLY A 189 -15.31 -5.98 -1.20
C GLY A 189 -15.35 -4.87 -0.14
N ALA A 190 -14.40 -4.81 0.78
CA ALA A 190 -14.24 -3.67 1.68
C ALA A 190 -13.70 -2.44 0.93
N THR A 191 -14.07 -1.25 1.37
CA THR A 191 -13.62 0.01 0.77
C THR A 191 -12.13 0.27 1.03
N MET A 192 -11.55 -0.37 2.06
CA MET A 192 -10.15 -0.21 2.48
C MET A 192 -9.75 1.24 2.76
N GLN A 193 -10.67 1.96 3.38
CA GLN A 193 -10.54 3.36 3.80
C GLN A 193 -11.04 3.48 5.23
N ILE A 194 -10.47 4.41 5.99
CA ILE A 194 -11.07 4.82 7.25
C ILE A 194 -12.35 5.59 6.90
N ALA A 195 -13.49 5.05 7.30
CA ALA A 195 -14.78 5.65 7.10
C ALA A 195 -15.11 6.62 8.26
#